data_d32f75e077e94d0b0a1e307280cff4fa
#
_entry.id   d32f75e077e94d0b0a1e307280cff4fa
#
_cell.length_a   1.000
_cell.length_b   1.000
_cell.length_c   1.000
_cell.angle_alpha   90.00
_cell.angle_beta   90.00
_cell.angle_gamma   90.00
#
_symmetry.space_group_name_H-M   'P 1'
#
loop_
_entity.id
_entity.type
_entity.pdbx_description
1 polymer ?
#
loop_
_entity_poly.entity_id
_entity_poly.type
_entity_poly.pdbx_seq_one_letter_code
_entity_poly.pdbx_strand_id
1 'polypeptide(L)'
;YGGNADHDGLTNGCSTIGISKTQPIEVLEQYYPVLFHEYSLREASGGPGEKRGGFGVNYTVELLRGEAQASFVMDHGRFGPQGVLGGQDGMPNAVTVYRNGEKYIPKHLSKDQDIPITPGDIVSVGTPGGGGFGDPRKRSPELVLQDVRRGYYTPEQAREMFGVVLSSNLLTIDNQATTALRSS
;
A
#
# COMPACT_ATOMS: atom_id res chain seq x y z
N TYR A 1 4.68 5.63 6.94
CA TYR A 1 4.47 5.92 8.37
C TYR A 1 3.01 5.80 8.74
N GLY A 2 2.74 5.51 10.04
CA GLY A 2 1.39 5.60 10.60
C GLY A 2 0.86 7.03 10.67
N GLY A 3 -0.47 7.18 10.79
CA GLY A 3 -1.10 8.45 11.18
C GLY A 3 -0.72 8.82 12.61
N ASN A 4 -0.84 10.10 12.94
CA ASN A 4 -0.65 10.61 14.29
C ASN A 4 -1.73 11.65 14.64
N ALA A 5 -1.64 12.30 15.81
CA ALA A 5 -2.66 13.24 16.25
C ALA A 5 -2.86 14.44 15.30
N ASP A 6 -1.81 14.86 14.61
CA ASP A 6 -1.80 16.10 13.84
C ASP A 6 -2.04 15.87 12.33
N HIS A 7 -1.54 14.75 11.78
CA HIS A 7 -1.57 14.54 10.32
C HIS A 7 -1.65 13.06 9.91
N ASP A 8 -2.05 12.84 8.68
CA ASP A 8 -1.99 11.54 8.02
C ASP A 8 -0.55 11.02 7.94
N GLY A 9 -0.40 9.70 7.90
CA GLY A 9 0.88 9.06 7.74
C GLY A 9 1.55 9.42 6.40
N LEU A 10 2.86 9.59 6.43
CA LEU A 10 3.65 9.88 5.24
C LEU A 10 3.67 8.64 4.32
N THR A 11 3.21 8.83 3.09
CA THR A 11 3.19 7.78 2.06
C THR A 11 4.59 7.45 1.60
N ASN A 12 4.89 6.16 1.48
CA ASN A 12 6.19 5.62 1.05
C ASN A 12 7.39 6.23 1.79
N GLY A 13 7.19 6.56 3.07
CA GLY A 13 8.24 7.13 3.92
C GLY A 13 9.17 6.04 4.47
N CYS A 14 10.44 6.38 4.64
CA CYS A 14 11.43 5.52 5.28
C CYS A 14 11.93 6.16 6.57
N SER A 15 11.76 5.46 7.71
CA SER A 15 12.10 5.98 9.03
C SER A 15 13.56 5.78 9.41
N THR A 16 14.11 4.64 9.07
CA THR A 16 15.40 4.17 9.61
C THR A 16 16.60 4.76 8.87
N ILE A 17 16.49 4.92 7.56
CA ILE A 17 17.58 5.38 6.69
C ILE A 17 17.43 6.87 6.34
N GLY A 18 16.35 7.49 6.79
CA GLY A 18 16.09 8.92 6.63
C GLY A 18 15.73 9.30 5.21
N ILE A 19 16.68 9.81 4.45
CA ILE A 19 16.47 10.37 3.12
C ILE A 19 16.74 9.38 1.97
N SER A 20 16.60 8.09 2.17
CA SER A 20 16.69 7.11 1.09
C SER A 20 15.73 7.45 -0.03
N LYS A 21 16.22 7.41 -1.25
CA LYS A 21 15.44 7.61 -2.47
C LYS A 21 15.65 6.43 -3.40
N THR A 22 14.58 5.98 -4.02
CA THR A 22 14.66 5.01 -5.11
C THR A 22 15.27 5.68 -6.34
N GLN A 23 16.17 5.00 -7.02
CA GLN A 23 16.64 5.45 -8.33
C GLN A 23 15.45 5.50 -9.31
N PRO A 24 15.47 6.42 -10.30
CA PRO A 24 14.50 6.37 -11.39
C PRO A 24 14.51 4.99 -12.06
N ILE A 25 13.33 4.49 -12.39
CA ILE A 25 13.16 3.15 -12.99
C ILE A 25 13.92 3.04 -14.29
N GLU A 26 13.88 4.07 -15.10
CA GLU A 26 14.58 4.16 -16.40
C GLU A 26 16.09 4.00 -16.26
N VAL A 27 16.64 4.48 -15.16
CA VAL A 27 18.08 4.32 -14.86
C VAL A 27 18.37 2.88 -14.45
N LEU A 28 17.51 2.27 -13.64
CA LEU A 28 17.66 0.87 -13.23
C LEU A 28 17.62 -0.07 -14.45
N GLU A 29 16.69 0.14 -15.38
CA GLU A 29 16.54 -0.65 -16.61
C GLU A 29 17.73 -0.47 -17.58
N GLN A 30 18.42 0.65 -17.52
CA GLN A 30 19.65 0.86 -18.30
C GLN A 30 20.86 0.10 -17.73
N TYR A 31 20.94 0.00 -16.40
CA TYR A 31 22.08 -0.66 -15.75
C TYR A 31 21.89 -2.17 -15.57
N TYR A 32 20.66 -2.62 -15.40
CA TYR A 32 20.35 -4.00 -15.09
C TYR A 32 19.40 -4.61 -16.15
N PRO A 33 19.50 -5.90 -16.44
CA PRO A 33 18.65 -6.56 -17.43
C PRO A 33 17.24 -6.84 -16.86
N VAL A 34 16.57 -5.81 -16.39
CA VAL A 34 15.24 -5.89 -15.78
C VAL A 34 14.25 -4.98 -16.50
N LEU A 35 12.96 -5.31 -16.37
CA LEU A 35 11.83 -4.49 -16.83
C LEU A 35 10.85 -4.29 -15.68
N PHE A 36 10.50 -3.05 -15.40
CA PHE A 36 9.47 -2.72 -14.44
C PHE A 36 8.10 -2.71 -15.10
N HIS A 37 7.24 -3.64 -14.73
CA HIS A 37 5.84 -3.67 -15.16
C HIS A 37 4.94 -2.74 -14.36
N GLU A 38 5.30 -2.48 -13.09
CA GLU A 38 4.52 -1.65 -12.18
C GLU A 38 5.44 -0.94 -11.19
N TYR A 39 5.18 0.34 -10.97
CA TYR A 39 5.66 1.10 -9.82
C TYR A 39 4.60 2.14 -9.47
N SER A 40 3.72 1.78 -8.54
CA SER A 40 2.53 2.55 -8.21
C SER A 40 2.29 2.62 -6.70
N LEU A 41 1.44 3.55 -6.26
CA LEU A 41 0.94 3.51 -4.88
C LEU A 41 0.03 2.30 -4.71
N ARG A 42 0.20 1.59 -3.60
CA ARG A 42 -0.64 0.45 -3.24
C ARG A 42 -1.94 0.98 -2.63
N GLU A 43 -3.01 0.89 -3.42
CA GLU A 43 -4.34 1.35 -3.05
C GLU A 43 -4.79 0.76 -1.72
N ALA A 44 -5.45 1.56 -0.88
CA ALA A 44 -5.99 1.20 0.42
C ALA A 44 -5.02 0.50 1.39
N SER A 45 -3.71 0.57 1.14
CA SER A 45 -2.73 -0.09 2.01
C SER A 45 -2.51 0.61 3.34
N GLY A 46 -2.77 1.91 3.43
CA GLY A 46 -2.74 2.66 4.69
C GLY A 46 -3.94 2.33 5.57
N GLY A 47 -3.71 2.04 6.85
CA GLY A 47 -4.75 1.75 7.82
C GLY A 47 -5.73 2.92 7.98
N PRO A 48 -7.05 2.66 7.93
CA PRO A 48 -8.05 3.67 8.18
C PRO A 48 -7.96 4.27 9.59
N GLY A 49 -8.22 5.57 9.70
CA GLY A 49 -8.20 6.32 10.96
C GLY A 49 -8.77 7.71 10.75
N GLU A 50 -8.98 8.47 11.81
CA GLU A 50 -9.22 9.91 11.72
C GLU A 50 -8.07 10.57 10.95
N LYS A 51 -6.85 10.13 11.26
CA LYS A 51 -5.65 10.31 10.44
C LYS A 51 -5.25 8.95 9.90
N ARG A 52 -5.34 8.75 8.59
CA ARG A 52 -4.99 7.49 7.97
C ARG A 52 -3.49 7.23 7.98
N GLY A 53 -3.12 5.97 7.89
CA GLY A 53 -1.73 5.59 7.60
C GLY A 53 -1.31 6.04 6.19
N GLY A 54 -0.01 6.19 6.00
CA GLY A 54 0.58 6.39 4.68
C GLY A 54 0.48 5.12 3.84
N PHE A 55 0.44 5.26 2.53
CA PHE A 55 0.39 4.12 1.62
C PHE A 55 1.77 3.53 1.36
N GLY A 56 1.80 2.23 1.17
CA GLY A 56 2.91 1.52 0.57
C GLY A 56 2.92 1.68 -0.95
N VAL A 57 3.81 0.93 -1.59
CA VAL A 57 3.92 0.87 -3.05
C VAL A 57 3.82 -0.58 -3.52
N ASN A 58 3.32 -0.76 -4.72
CA ASN A 58 3.54 -1.97 -5.50
C ASN A 58 4.68 -1.71 -6.47
N TYR A 59 5.57 -2.68 -6.63
CA TYR A 59 6.41 -2.73 -7.79
C TYR A 59 6.62 -4.17 -8.26
N THR A 60 6.66 -4.31 -9.57
CA THR A 60 6.71 -5.61 -10.23
C THR A 60 7.81 -5.56 -11.26
N VAL A 61 8.80 -6.43 -11.12
CA VAL A 61 10.04 -6.44 -11.90
C VAL A 61 10.23 -7.80 -12.53
N GLU A 62 10.51 -7.82 -13.84
CA GLU A 62 10.86 -9.01 -14.61
C GLU A 62 12.37 -9.05 -14.87
N LEU A 63 12.98 -10.20 -14.75
CA LEU A 63 14.34 -10.44 -15.24
C LEU A 63 14.30 -10.79 -16.73
N LEU A 64 14.95 -9.98 -17.57
CA LEU A 64 14.94 -10.17 -19.03
C LEU A 64 16.02 -11.14 -19.53
N ARG A 65 17.18 -11.18 -18.87
CA ARG A 65 18.34 -12.01 -19.27
C ARG A 65 19.30 -12.22 -18.11
N GLY A 66 20.15 -13.24 -18.23
CA GLY A 66 21.13 -13.59 -17.21
C GLY A 66 20.51 -14.40 -16.07
N GLU A 67 21.15 -14.38 -14.93
CA GLU A 67 20.69 -15.05 -13.70
C GLU A 67 20.74 -14.05 -12.55
N ALA A 68 19.80 -14.13 -11.64
CA ALA A 68 19.76 -13.32 -10.44
C ALA A 68 19.31 -14.15 -9.23
N GLN A 69 19.45 -13.57 -8.05
CA GLN A 69 18.91 -14.11 -6.82
C GLN A 69 18.07 -13.03 -6.13
N ALA A 70 16.88 -13.39 -5.67
CA ALA A 70 16.07 -12.51 -4.84
C ALA A 70 16.19 -12.92 -3.38
N SER A 71 16.42 -11.93 -2.50
CA SER A 71 16.38 -12.10 -1.06
C SER A 71 15.52 -11.02 -0.45
N PHE A 72 14.65 -11.41 0.46
CA PHE A 72 13.68 -10.54 1.12
C PHE A 72 13.94 -10.52 2.62
N VAL A 73 14.14 -9.35 3.19
CA VAL A 73 14.35 -9.12 4.63
C VAL A 73 13.40 -8.00 5.07
N MET A 74 12.11 -8.27 4.97
CA MET A 74 11.08 -7.27 5.26
C MET A 74 10.23 -7.70 6.45
N ASP A 75 9.85 -6.75 7.29
CA ASP A 75 8.89 -6.96 8.38
C ASP A 75 7.44 -6.87 7.86
N HIS A 76 6.49 -7.14 8.73
CA HIS A 76 5.05 -7.07 8.44
C HIS A 76 4.53 -8.03 7.35
N GLY A 77 5.13 -9.21 7.21
CA GLY A 77 4.62 -10.21 6.26
C GLY A 77 3.32 -10.88 6.68
N ARG A 78 3.07 -11.00 7.98
CA ARG A 78 1.85 -11.64 8.52
C ARG A 78 0.84 -10.64 9.05
N PHE A 79 1.31 -9.61 9.74
CA PHE A 79 0.49 -8.55 10.33
C PHE A 79 0.99 -7.21 9.81
N GLY A 80 0.06 -6.35 9.39
CA GLY A 80 0.39 -4.98 9.01
C GLY A 80 0.84 -4.14 10.21
N PRO A 81 1.37 -2.94 9.96
CA PRO A 81 1.62 -1.97 11.02
C PRO A 81 0.33 -1.63 11.76
N GLN A 82 0.37 -1.71 13.08
CA GLN A 82 -0.82 -1.56 13.93
C GLN A 82 -1.36 -0.13 13.92
N GLY A 83 -2.70 -0.03 13.88
CA GLY A 83 -3.41 1.20 14.18
C GLY A 83 -3.45 1.49 15.67
N VAL A 84 -3.69 2.74 16.04
CA VAL A 84 -3.72 3.20 17.42
C VAL A 84 -4.97 4.05 17.71
N LEU A 85 -5.43 4.06 18.97
CA LEU A 85 -6.57 4.83 19.46
C LEU A 85 -7.86 4.67 18.62
N GLY A 86 -8.14 3.45 18.15
CA GLY A 86 -9.29 3.15 17.32
C GLY A 86 -9.01 3.14 15.81
N GLY A 87 -7.79 3.53 15.40
CA GLY A 87 -7.33 3.37 14.02
C GLY A 87 -7.13 1.90 13.66
N GLN A 88 -7.26 1.57 12.40
CA GLN A 88 -7.10 0.22 11.87
C GLN A 88 -5.67 -0.04 11.39
N ASP A 89 -5.32 -1.32 11.27
CA ASP A 89 -4.00 -1.73 10.82
C ASP A 89 -3.81 -1.41 9.33
N GLY A 90 -2.57 -1.12 8.95
CA GLY A 90 -2.18 -1.06 7.54
C GLY A 90 -2.10 -2.46 6.93
N MET A 91 -2.11 -2.54 5.59
CA MET A 91 -1.91 -3.81 4.90
C MET A 91 -0.51 -4.37 5.15
N PRO A 92 -0.37 -5.70 5.30
CA PRO A 92 0.93 -6.34 5.41
C PRO A 92 1.70 -6.31 4.08
N ASN A 93 2.99 -6.64 4.13
CA ASN A 93 3.79 -6.95 2.94
C ASN A 93 3.17 -8.08 2.13
N ALA A 94 3.32 -8.01 0.82
CA ALA A 94 3.03 -9.10 -0.09
C ALA A 94 4.23 -9.30 -1.03
N VAL A 95 4.78 -10.50 -1.06
CA VAL A 95 5.85 -10.88 -1.99
C VAL A 95 5.39 -12.10 -2.79
N THR A 96 5.51 -12.03 -4.09
CA THR A 96 5.19 -13.13 -4.99
C THR A 96 6.21 -13.19 -6.11
N VAL A 97 6.73 -14.38 -6.39
CA VAL A 97 7.51 -14.65 -7.61
C VAL A 97 6.64 -15.45 -8.56
N TYR A 98 6.48 -14.96 -9.78
CA TYR A 98 5.78 -15.65 -10.85
C TYR A 98 6.81 -16.32 -11.75
N ARG A 99 6.65 -17.61 -11.96
CA ARG A 99 7.51 -18.44 -12.80
C ARG A 99 6.66 -19.39 -13.63
N ASN A 100 6.78 -19.34 -14.96
CA ASN A 100 6.02 -20.22 -15.87
C ASN A 100 4.51 -20.24 -15.60
N GLY A 101 3.91 -19.11 -15.19
CA GLY A 101 2.51 -19.00 -14.83
C GLY A 101 2.15 -19.48 -13.42
N GLU A 102 3.09 -20.04 -12.68
CA GLU A 102 2.91 -20.45 -11.30
C GLU A 102 3.32 -19.34 -10.33
N LYS A 103 2.71 -19.35 -9.14
CA LYS A 103 3.01 -18.39 -8.06
C LYS A 103 3.85 -19.09 -6.98
N TYR A 104 4.99 -18.49 -6.68
CA TYR A 104 5.77 -18.83 -5.49
C TYR A 104 5.62 -17.71 -4.46
N ILE A 105 5.18 -18.06 -3.27
CA ILE A 105 5.13 -17.16 -2.12
C ILE A 105 6.20 -17.63 -1.14
N PRO A 106 7.11 -16.74 -0.67
CA PRO A 106 8.14 -17.10 0.29
C PRO A 106 7.57 -17.79 1.54
N LYS A 107 8.23 -18.84 2.02
CA LYS A 107 7.78 -19.64 3.16
C LYS A 107 7.48 -18.79 4.40
N HIS A 108 8.27 -17.75 4.62
CA HIS A 108 8.09 -16.80 5.72
C HIS A 108 7.48 -15.47 5.23
N LEU A 109 6.64 -15.53 4.17
CA LEU A 109 5.92 -14.42 3.56
C LEU A 109 6.87 -13.35 2.99
N SER A 110 7.38 -12.45 3.82
CA SER A 110 8.26 -11.36 3.41
C SER A 110 9.74 -11.57 3.80
N LYS A 111 10.10 -12.78 4.22
CA LYS A 111 11.48 -13.15 4.58
C LYS A 111 11.85 -14.47 3.92
N ASP A 112 12.78 -14.40 3.00
CA ASP A 112 13.39 -15.55 2.35
C ASP A 112 14.69 -15.11 1.68
N GLN A 113 15.57 -16.02 1.35
CA GLN A 113 16.84 -15.68 0.74
C GLN A 113 17.22 -16.67 -0.37
N ASP A 114 18.09 -16.21 -1.24
CA ASP A 114 18.72 -17.02 -2.30
C ASP A 114 17.71 -17.68 -3.26
N ILE A 115 16.55 -17.02 -3.47
CA ILE A 115 15.56 -17.49 -4.43
C ILE A 115 16.12 -17.30 -5.83
N PRO A 116 16.40 -18.38 -6.59
CA PRO A 116 16.93 -18.22 -7.95
C PRO A 116 15.87 -17.52 -8.83
N ILE A 117 16.30 -16.55 -9.62
CA ILE A 117 15.48 -15.83 -10.59
C ILE A 117 16.11 -16.03 -11.97
N THR A 118 15.29 -16.49 -12.91
CA THR A 118 15.69 -16.77 -14.28
C THR A 118 14.92 -15.87 -15.27
N PRO A 119 15.38 -15.72 -16.52
CA PRO A 119 14.71 -14.85 -17.49
C PRO A 119 13.22 -15.20 -17.66
N GLY A 120 12.37 -14.17 -17.63
CA GLY A 120 10.92 -14.29 -17.66
C GLY A 120 10.26 -14.46 -16.28
N ASP A 121 11.04 -14.67 -15.21
CA ASP A 121 10.50 -14.63 -13.85
C ASP A 121 10.16 -13.19 -13.46
N ILE A 122 9.01 -13.03 -12.80
CA ILE A 122 8.50 -11.73 -12.35
C ILE A 122 8.43 -11.73 -10.83
N VAL A 123 9.09 -10.76 -10.22
CA VAL A 123 9.04 -10.51 -8.77
C VAL A 123 8.09 -9.35 -8.50
N SER A 124 7.01 -9.61 -7.78
CA SER A 124 6.03 -8.60 -7.37
C SER A 124 6.11 -8.36 -5.87
N VAL A 125 6.24 -7.10 -5.48
CA VAL A 125 6.32 -6.67 -4.08
C VAL A 125 5.30 -5.59 -3.82
N GLY A 126 4.41 -5.85 -2.85
CA GLY A 126 3.54 -4.83 -2.25
C GLY A 126 4.07 -4.47 -0.86
N THR A 127 4.58 -3.25 -0.68
CA THR A 127 5.06 -2.82 0.64
C THR A 127 3.90 -2.53 1.60
N PRO A 128 4.09 -2.59 2.92
CA PRO A 128 3.01 -2.33 3.87
C PRO A 128 2.60 -0.87 3.86
N GLY A 129 1.36 -0.60 4.21
CA GLY A 129 0.94 0.74 4.61
C GLY A 129 1.19 1.00 6.08
N GLY A 130 1.17 2.26 6.52
CA GLY A 130 1.19 2.62 7.93
C GLY A 130 -0.14 2.33 8.62
N GLY A 131 -0.15 2.17 9.94
CA GLY A 131 -1.39 2.06 10.72
C GLY A 131 -2.15 3.40 10.83
N GLY A 132 -3.46 3.36 10.96
CA GLY A 132 -4.32 4.53 11.20
C GLY A 132 -4.26 5.01 12.65
N PHE A 133 -4.59 6.28 12.86
CA PHE A 133 -4.71 6.90 14.18
C PHE A 133 -6.13 7.42 14.39
N GLY A 134 -6.73 7.08 15.52
CA GLY A 134 -8.09 7.51 15.87
C GLY A 134 -9.18 6.81 15.06
N ASP A 135 -10.42 6.99 15.46
CA ASP A 135 -11.58 6.39 14.82
C ASP A 135 -11.77 6.84 13.37
N PRO A 136 -11.76 5.92 12.37
CA PRO A 136 -11.96 6.27 10.97
C PRO A 136 -13.26 7.04 10.69
N ARG A 137 -14.31 6.80 11.46
CA ARG A 137 -15.59 7.51 11.31
C ARG A 137 -15.52 8.99 11.70
N LYS A 138 -14.44 9.40 12.38
CA LYS A 138 -14.18 10.82 12.70
C LYS A 138 -13.38 11.55 11.63
N ARG A 139 -12.85 10.83 10.62
CA ARG A 139 -12.17 11.47 9.50
C ARG A 139 -13.13 12.40 8.75
N SER A 140 -12.69 13.64 8.44
CA SER A 140 -13.49 14.59 7.67
C SER A 140 -13.96 13.94 6.36
N PRO A 141 -15.27 13.99 6.05
CA PRO A 141 -15.80 13.46 4.79
C PRO A 141 -15.16 14.09 3.57
N GLU A 142 -14.72 15.36 3.65
CA GLU A 142 -14.04 16.07 2.56
C GLU A 142 -12.66 15.47 2.29
N LEU A 143 -11.92 15.07 3.33
CA LEU A 143 -10.64 14.37 3.16
C LEU A 143 -10.83 12.99 2.54
N VAL A 144 -11.88 12.27 2.92
CA VAL A 144 -12.21 10.98 2.31
C VAL A 144 -12.57 11.14 0.83
N LEU A 145 -13.39 12.14 0.48
CA LEU A 145 -13.71 12.47 -0.91
C LEU A 145 -12.43 12.81 -1.71
N GLN A 146 -11.52 13.56 -1.10
CA GLN A 146 -10.23 13.87 -1.72
C GLN A 146 -9.40 12.61 -1.98
N ASP A 147 -9.34 11.71 -1.01
CA ASP A 147 -8.61 10.45 -1.14
C ASP A 147 -9.21 9.58 -2.26
N VAL A 148 -10.55 9.50 -2.37
CA VAL A 148 -11.21 8.79 -3.49
C VAL A 148 -10.89 9.44 -4.83
N ARG A 149 -10.96 10.76 -4.95
CA ARG A 149 -10.61 11.49 -6.19
C ARG A 149 -9.16 11.29 -6.62
N ARG A 150 -8.26 11.04 -5.67
CA ARG A 150 -6.85 10.72 -5.93
C ARG A 150 -6.60 9.24 -6.25
N GLY A 151 -7.65 8.40 -6.22
CA GLY A 151 -7.52 6.97 -6.44
C GLY A 151 -6.88 6.21 -5.27
N TYR A 152 -6.90 6.78 -4.06
CA TYR A 152 -6.36 6.13 -2.87
C TYR A 152 -7.31 5.10 -2.27
N TYR A 153 -8.60 5.34 -2.42
CA TYR A 153 -9.69 4.45 -2.00
C TYR A 153 -10.78 4.43 -3.08
N THR A 154 -11.51 3.31 -3.18
CA THR A 154 -12.73 3.26 -3.96
C THR A 154 -13.91 3.90 -3.20
N PRO A 155 -15.03 4.25 -3.87
CA PRO A 155 -16.24 4.73 -3.20
C PRO A 155 -16.80 3.72 -2.19
N GLU A 156 -16.71 2.43 -2.49
CA GLU A 156 -17.12 1.33 -1.61
C GLU A 156 -16.26 1.31 -0.34
N GLN A 157 -14.95 1.42 -0.49
CA GLN A 157 -14.00 1.50 0.63
C GLN A 157 -14.23 2.76 1.48
N ALA A 158 -14.54 3.91 0.85
CA ALA A 158 -14.90 5.13 1.57
C ALA A 158 -16.14 4.91 2.46
N ARG A 159 -17.13 4.20 1.95
CA ARG A 159 -18.34 3.86 2.69
C ARG A 159 -18.05 2.87 3.82
N GLU A 160 -17.35 1.79 3.54
CA GLU A 160 -17.12 0.71 4.51
C GLU A 160 -16.16 1.12 5.62
N MET A 161 -15.05 1.75 5.26
CA MET A 161 -13.96 2.07 6.19
C MET A 161 -14.23 3.36 6.97
N PHE A 162 -14.80 4.39 6.32
CA PHE A 162 -14.94 5.72 6.89
C PHE A 162 -16.41 6.15 7.13
N GLY A 163 -17.36 5.34 6.68
CA GLY A 163 -18.77 5.70 6.76
C GLY A 163 -19.14 6.91 5.90
N VAL A 164 -18.43 7.14 4.79
CA VAL A 164 -18.70 8.26 3.88
C VAL A 164 -19.35 7.77 2.60
N VAL A 165 -20.53 8.29 2.31
CA VAL A 165 -21.27 7.98 1.09
C VAL A 165 -21.07 9.10 0.09
N LEU A 166 -20.63 8.73 -1.12
CA LEU A 166 -20.43 9.66 -2.22
C LEU A 166 -21.57 9.61 -3.21
N SER A 167 -21.85 10.73 -3.87
CA SER A 167 -22.81 10.79 -4.96
C SER A 167 -22.39 9.91 -6.14
N SER A 168 -23.34 9.52 -6.99
CA SER A 168 -23.08 8.64 -8.15
C SER A 168 -22.05 9.19 -9.14
N ASN A 169 -21.87 10.50 -9.19
CA ASN A 169 -20.85 11.16 -10.02
C ASN A 169 -19.49 11.34 -9.33
N LEU A 170 -19.34 10.90 -8.08
CA LEU A 170 -18.14 11.02 -7.24
C LEU A 170 -17.64 12.47 -7.04
N LEU A 171 -18.49 13.46 -7.24
CA LEU A 171 -18.12 14.87 -7.12
C LEU A 171 -18.47 15.46 -5.76
N THR A 172 -19.46 14.90 -5.07
CA THR A 172 -19.98 15.40 -3.81
C THR A 172 -20.22 14.29 -2.80
N ILE A 173 -20.35 14.70 -1.53
CA ILE A 173 -20.71 13.83 -0.43
C ILE A 173 -22.22 13.81 -0.29
N ASP A 174 -22.81 12.63 -0.15
CA ASP A 174 -24.19 12.50 0.33
C ASP A 174 -24.18 12.65 1.86
N ASN A 175 -24.43 13.88 2.31
CA ASN A 175 -24.40 14.22 3.73
C ASN A 175 -25.46 13.50 4.55
N GLN A 176 -26.65 13.27 3.98
CA GLN A 176 -27.73 12.59 4.70
C GLN A 176 -27.39 11.12 4.93
N ALA A 177 -26.98 10.42 3.86
CA ALA A 177 -26.57 9.03 3.94
C ALA A 177 -25.30 8.84 4.81
N THR A 178 -24.34 9.75 4.71
CA THR A 178 -23.12 9.75 5.55
C THR A 178 -23.47 9.90 7.03
N THR A 179 -24.31 10.86 7.38
CA THR A 179 -24.72 11.06 8.77
C THR A 179 -25.47 9.84 9.32
N ALA A 180 -26.42 9.29 8.57
CA ALA A 180 -27.14 8.09 8.96
C ALA A 180 -26.22 6.89 9.20
N LEU A 181 -25.25 6.68 8.29
CA LEU A 181 -24.30 5.58 8.39
C LEU A 181 -23.32 5.72 9.56
N ARG A 182 -22.92 6.94 9.92
CA ARG A 182 -21.99 7.21 11.04
C ARG A 182 -22.69 7.16 12.41
N SER A 183 -24.01 7.29 12.45
CA SER A 183 -24.81 7.25 13.68
C SER A 183 -25.27 5.84 14.06
N SER A 184 -25.10 4.86 13.16
CA SER A 184 -25.40 3.45 13.38
C SER A 184 -24.18 2.72 13.96
#